data_ec0e16873fe0d974960815f547c6f2a1
#
_entry.id   ec0e16873fe0d974960815f547c6f2a1
#
_cell.length_a   1.000
_cell.length_b   1.000
_cell.length_c   1.000
_cell.angle_alpha   90.00
_cell.angle_beta   90.00
_cell.angle_gamma   90.00
#
_symmetry.space_group_name_H-M   'P 1'
#
loop_
_entity.id
_entity.type
_entity.pdbx_description
1 polymer ?
#
loop_
_entity_poly.entity_id
_entity_poly.type
_entity_poly.pdbx_seq_one_letter_code
_entity_poly.pdbx_strand_id
1 'polypeptide(L)'
;KLSKAEAEEQAMKYLERVQIPEQAHKYPGQLSGGQQQRVAIARSLCMNPKIMLFDEPTSALDPEMIKEVLDVMVGLAESGMTMLVVTHEMGFARTVADQMIFMDEGLIVEEAPPSEFFNNPKSDRTKLFLSQILQH
;
A
#
# COMPACT_ATOMS: atom_id res chain seq x y z
N LYS A 1 7.27 -19.04 21.08
CA LYS A 1 5.84 -18.70 21.28
C LYS A 1 5.83 -17.52 22.26
N LEU A 2 5.25 -16.38 21.87
CA LEU A 2 5.15 -15.20 22.72
C LEU A 2 4.20 -15.49 23.91
N SER A 3 4.50 -14.91 25.07
CA SER A 3 3.55 -14.80 26.17
C SER A 3 2.42 -13.84 25.78
N LYS A 4 1.32 -13.82 26.53
CA LYS A 4 0.20 -12.91 26.29
C LYS A 4 0.64 -11.46 26.34
N ALA A 5 1.45 -11.09 27.35
CA ALA A 5 1.96 -9.72 27.51
C ALA A 5 2.85 -9.28 26.33
N GLU A 6 3.78 -10.14 25.91
CA GLU A 6 4.64 -9.86 24.74
C GLU A 6 3.84 -9.73 23.44
N ALA A 7 2.76 -10.55 23.27
CA ALA A 7 1.89 -10.46 22.11
C ALA A 7 1.07 -9.15 22.10
N GLU A 8 0.56 -8.72 23.25
CA GLU A 8 -0.15 -7.44 23.41
C GLU A 8 0.79 -6.24 23.14
N GLU A 9 2.01 -6.26 23.68
CA GLU A 9 3.01 -5.24 23.41
C GLU A 9 3.35 -5.14 21.92
N GLN A 10 3.57 -6.29 21.27
CA GLN A 10 3.85 -6.32 19.84
C GLN A 10 2.66 -5.82 19.00
N ALA A 11 1.44 -6.20 19.37
CA ALA A 11 0.24 -5.73 18.70
C ALA A 11 0.11 -4.20 18.80
N MET A 12 0.29 -3.64 20.00
CA MET A 12 0.24 -2.18 20.22
C MET A 12 1.30 -1.45 19.39
N LYS A 13 2.55 -1.94 19.37
CA LYS A 13 3.62 -1.39 18.55
C LYS A 13 3.24 -1.27 17.07
N TYR A 14 2.58 -2.28 16.50
CA TYR A 14 2.18 -2.23 15.11
C TYR A 14 0.91 -1.42 14.86
N LEU A 15 0.00 -1.33 15.84
CA LEU A 15 -1.13 -0.39 15.77
C LEU A 15 -0.68 1.07 15.83
N GLU A 16 0.35 1.38 16.61
CA GLU A 16 1.01 2.69 16.60
C GLU A 16 1.65 2.98 15.25
N ARG A 17 2.34 2.00 14.66
CA ARG A 17 2.97 2.15 13.35
C ARG A 17 1.99 2.43 12.22
N VAL A 18 0.77 1.91 12.31
CA VAL A 18 -0.31 2.20 11.36
C VAL A 18 -1.26 3.31 11.84
N GLN A 19 -0.88 4.04 12.88
CA GLN A 19 -1.52 5.26 13.39
C GLN A 19 -2.97 5.08 13.90
N ILE A 20 -3.26 3.93 14.53
CA ILE A 20 -4.57 3.64 15.13
C ILE A 20 -4.47 2.93 16.49
N PRO A 21 -3.55 3.30 17.40
CA PRO A 21 -3.41 2.61 18.70
C PRO A 21 -4.68 2.73 19.56
N GLU A 22 -5.44 3.81 19.44
CA GLU A 22 -6.70 4.05 20.16
C GLU A 22 -7.83 3.08 19.76
N GLN A 23 -7.67 2.37 18.65
CA GLN A 23 -8.64 1.39 18.16
C GLN A 23 -8.40 -0.03 18.70
N ALA A 24 -7.37 -0.24 19.52
CA ALA A 24 -6.89 -1.57 19.96
C ALA A 24 -7.98 -2.46 20.61
N HIS A 25 -8.95 -1.86 21.27
CA HIS A 25 -10.02 -2.58 21.98
C HIS A 25 -11.33 -2.71 21.19
N LYS A 26 -11.34 -2.25 19.92
CA LYS A 26 -12.54 -2.33 19.08
C LYS A 26 -12.56 -3.61 18.24
N TYR A 27 -13.76 -4.07 17.97
CA TYR A 27 -14.01 -5.16 17.03
C TYR A 27 -14.07 -4.61 15.58
N PRO A 28 -13.77 -5.44 14.56
CA PRO A 28 -13.74 -5.00 13.15
C PRO A 28 -14.98 -4.24 12.70
N GLY A 29 -16.18 -4.66 13.11
CA GLY A 29 -17.43 -3.97 12.75
C GLY A 29 -17.62 -2.56 13.35
N GLN A 30 -16.73 -2.14 14.26
CA GLN A 30 -16.72 -0.82 14.88
C GLN A 30 -15.69 0.12 14.23
N LEU A 31 -14.95 -0.38 13.22
CA LEU A 31 -13.89 0.33 12.53
C LEU A 31 -14.36 0.79 11.14
N SER A 32 -13.89 1.96 10.71
CA SER A 32 -14.04 2.39 9.32
C SER A 32 -13.29 1.45 8.36
N GLY A 33 -13.62 1.48 7.07
CA GLY A 33 -12.92 0.69 6.06
C GLY A 33 -11.40 0.94 6.05
N GLY A 34 -10.99 2.20 6.13
CA GLY A 34 -9.58 2.58 6.22
C GLY A 34 -8.89 2.08 7.50
N GLN A 35 -9.59 2.12 8.64
CA GLN A 35 -9.09 1.55 9.89
C GLN A 35 -8.96 0.03 9.81
N GLN A 36 -9.94 -0.67 9.23
CA GLN A 36 -9.86 -2.11 9.00
C GLN A 36 -8.66 -2.48 8.11
N GLN A 37 -8.42 -1.71 7.05
CA GLN A 37 -7.27 -1.90 6.16
C GLN A 37 -5.95 -1.69 6.91
N ARG A 38 -5.85 -0.66 7.74
CA ARG A 38 -4.65 -0.43 8.56
C ARG A 38 -4.43 -1.54 9.60
N VAL A 39 -5.49 -2.08 10.20
CA VAL A 39 -5.39 -3.28 11.05
C VAL A 39 -4.89 -4.49 10.27
N ALA A 40 -5.34 -4.69 9.02
CA ALA A 40 -4.85 -5.78 8.17
C ALA A 40 -3.35 -5.64 7.87
N ILE A 41 -2.88 -4.41 7.64
CA ILE A 41 -1.44 -4.11 7.47
C ILE A 41 -0.69 -4.41 8.77
N ALA A 42 -1.16 -3.92 9.93
CA ALA A 42 -0.53 -4.19 11.23
C ALA A 42 -0.43 -5.69 11.53
N ARG A 43 -1.49 -6.43 11.25
CA ARG A 43 -1.52 -7.89 11.38
C ARG A 43 -0.45 -8.57 10.52
N SER A 44 -0.29 -8.12 9.28
CA SER A 44 0.75 -8.64 8.37
C SER A 44 2.15 -8.32 8.89
N LEU A 45 2.36 -7.13 9.42
CA LEU A 45 3.64 -6.72 10.02
C LEU A 45 4.02 -7.54 11.26
N CYS A 46 3.03 -8.05 12.01
CA CYS A 46 3.28 -8.93 13.16
C CYS A 46 3.97 -10.25 12.78
N MET A 47 3.90 -10.65 11.51
CA MET A 47 4.62 -11.81 10.98
C MET A 47 6.10 -11.54 10.72
N ASN A 48 6.55 -10.30 10.94
CA ASN A 48 7.91 -9.83 10.65
C ASN A 48 8.38 -10.18 9.22
N PRO A 49 7.59 -9.82 8.18
CA PRO A 49 7.84 -10.20 6.81
C PRO A 49 9.07 -9.49 6.25
N LYS A 50 9.77 -10.16 5.33
CA LYS A 50 10.82 -9.54 4.52
C LYS A 50 10.25 -8.78 3.32
N ILE A 51 9.10 -9.23 2.82
CA ILE A 51 8.40 -8.66 1.66
C ILE A 51 6.92 -8.57 2.01
N MET A 52 6.29 -7.43 1.72
CA MET A 52 4.84 -7.24 1.82
C MET A 52 4.22 -7.20 0.42
N LEU A 53 3.11 -7.90 0.27
CA LEU A 53 2.34 -7.90 -0.98
C LEU A 53 1.01 -7.16 -0.74
N PHE A 54 0.73 -6.17 -1.58
CA PHE A 54 -0.52 -5.42 -1.56
C PHE A 54 -1.24 -5.57 -2.89
N ASP A 55 -2.48 -6.02 -2.84
CA ASP A 55 -3.34 -6.14 -4.01
C ASP A 55 -4.50 -5.16 -3.90
N GLU A 56 -4.38 -4.04 -4.61
CA GLU A 56 -5.34 -2.93 -4.62
C GLU A 56 -5.83 -2.51 -3.21
N PRO A 57 -4.95 -2.11 -2.29
CA PRO A 57 -5.30 -1.91 -0.88
C PRO A 57 -6.31 -0.80 -0.63
N THR A 58 -6.60 0.04 -1.62
CA THR A 58 -7.50 1.20 -1.51
C THR A 58 -8.77 1.09 -2.34
N SER A 59 -8.94 0.03 -3.14
CA SER A 59 -10.02 -0.08 -4.13
C SER A 59 -11.45 -0.06 -3.57
N ALA A 60 -11.63 -0.47 -2.31
CA ALA A 60 -12.93 -0.51 -1.64
C ALA A 60 -13.12 0.62 -0.61
N LEU A 61 -12.30 1.67 -0.67
CA LEU A 61 -12.29 2.76 0.30
C LEU A 61 -12.84 4.06 -0.28
N ASP A 62 -13.49 4.86 0.58
CA ASP A 62 -13.85 6.23 0.26
C ASP A 62 -12.60 7.11 0.14
N PRO A 63 -12.63 8.19 -0.66
CA PRO A 63 -11.47 9.06 -0.91
C PRO A 63 -10.77 9.58 0.35
N GLU A 64 -11.51 9.89 1.40
CA GLU A 64 -10.96 10.36 2.68
C GLU A 64 -10.12 9.28 3.37
N MET A 65 -10.53 8.00 3.25
CA MET A 65 -9.85 6.86 3.87
C MET A 65 -8.63 6.41 3.06
N ILE A 66 -8.64 6.62 1.73
CA ILE A 66 -7.53 6.27 0.84
C ILE A 66 -6.24 6.93 1.31
N LYS A 67 -6.30 8.24 1.58
CA LYS A 67 -5.12 9.00 2.01
C LYS A 67 -4.48 8.41 3.27
N GLU A 68 -5.28 8.06 4.28
CA GLU A 68 -4.78 7.51 5.54
C GLU A 68 -4.03 6.18 5.34
N VAL A 69 -4.54 5.32 4.46
CA VAL A 69 -3.90 4.04 4.14
C VAL A 69 -2.61 4.26 3.34
N LEU A 70 -2.63 5.16 2.36
CA LEU A 70 -1.45 5.48 1.55
C LEU A 70 -0.35 6.13 2.40
N ASP A 71 -0.68 7.01 3.35
CA ASP A 71 0.29 7.62 4.26
C ASP A 71 1.03 6.55 5.10
N VAL A 72 0.31 5.51 5.57
CA VAL A 72 0.93 4.36 6.24
C VAL A 72 1.87 3.60 5.29
N MET A 73 1.45 3.37 4.04
CA MET A 73 2.27 2.65 3.06
C MET A 73 3.52 3.45 2.66
N VAL A 74 3.43 4.78 2.56
CA VAL A 74 4.59 5.66 2.39
C VAL A 74 5.59 5.48 3.54
N GLY A 75 5.11 5.52 4.79
CA GLY A 75 5.96 5.30 5.96
C GLY A 75 6.62 3.92 6.00
N LEU A 76 5.96 2.89 5.46
CA LEU A 76 6.58 1.56 5.31
C LEU A 76 7.68 1.56 4.25
N ALA A 77 7.47 2.21 3.10
CA ALA A 77 8.49 2.37 2.06
C ALA A 77 9.71 3.12 2.59
N GLU A 78 9.51 4.26 3.24
CA GLU A 78 10.58 5.07 3.84
C GLU A 78 11.38 4.29 4.90
N SER A 79 10.75 3.35 5.60
CA SER A 79 11.44 2.47 6.56
C SER A 79 12.26 1.35 5.92
N GLY A 80 12.30 1.27 4.59
CA GLY A 80 13.04 0.26 3.83
C GLY A 80 12.32 -1.08 3.70
N MET A 81 10.99 -1.14 3.90
CA MET A 81 10.21 -2.35 3.68
C MET A 81 10.14 -2.65 2.18
N THR A 82 10.55 -3.85 1.79
CA THR A 82 10.35 -4.32 0.42
C THR A 82 8.87 -4.62 0.19
N MET A 83 8.28 -3.98 -0.82
CA MET A 83 6.86 -4.12 -1.13
C MET A 83 6.64 -4.38 -2.62
N LEU A 84 5.70 -5.26 -2.92
CA LEU A 84 5.10 -5.38 -4.25
C LEU A 84 3.64 -4.91 -4.14
N VAL A 85 3.30 -3.86 -4.89
CA VAL A 85 2.00 -3.20 -4.76
C VAL A 85 1.30 -3.16 -6.12
N VAL A 86 0.12 -3.77 -6.20
CA VAL A 86 -0.82 -3.57 -7.30
C VAL A 86 -1.72 -2.40 -6.92
N THR A 87 -1.71 -1.36 -7.72
CA THR A 87 -2.46 -0.13 -7.44
C THR A 87 -2.74 0.68 -8.70
N HIS A 88 -3.79 1.49 -8.67
CA HIS A 88 -4.03 2.57 -9.63
C HIS A 88 -3.85 3.96 -9.01
N GLU A 89 -3.33 4.03 -7.81
CA GLU A 89 -2.96 5.29 -7.17
C GLU A 89 -1.62 5.81 -7.73
N MET A 90 -1.67 6.45 -8.88
CA MET A 90 -0.45 6.86 -9.62
C MET A 90 0.38 7.89 -8.88
N GLY A 91 -0.24 8.76 -8.09
CA GLY A 91 0.47 9.72 -7.23
C GLY A 91 1.31 9.02 -6.17
N PHE A 92 0.75 8.01 -5.51
CA PHE A 92 1.47 7.18 -4.55
C PHE A 92 2.61 6.42 -5.24
N ALA A 93 2.33 5.71 -6.33
CA ALA A 93 3.33 4.96 -7.06
C ALA A 93 4.52 5.83 -7.51
N ARG A 94 4.24 7.03 -8.02
CA ARG A 94 5.28 8.01 -8.43
C ARG A 94 6.18 8.43 -7.26
N THR A 95 5.63 8.49 -6.05
CA THR A 95 6.34 8.97 -4.86
C THR A 95 7.24 7.90 -4.24
N VAL A 96 6.79 6.64 -4.21
CA VAL A 96 7.45 5.60 -3.40
C VAL A 96 8.08 4.48 -4.22
N ALA A 97 7.69 4.28 -5.47
CA ALA A 97 8.19 3.14 -6.24
C ALA A 97 9.64 3.36 -6.68
N ASP A 98 10.46 2.32 -6.56
CA ASP A 98 11.76 2.23 -7.20
C ASP A 98 11.61 1.76 -8.65
N GLN A 99 10.59 0.93 -8.91
CA GLN A 99 10.32 0.33 -10.21
C GLN A 99 8.82 0.25 -10.47
N MET A 100 8.41 0.60 -11.68
CA MET A 100 7.05 0.49 -12.17
C MET A 100 6.96 -0.68 -13.16
N ILE A 101 5.91 -1.49 -13.03
CA ILE A 101 5.62 -2.59 -13.96
C ILE A 101 4.20 -2.41 -14.46
N PHE A 102 4.03 -2.24 -15.76
CA PHE A 102 2.72 -2.21 -16.40
C PHE A 102 2.41 -3.56 -17.02
N MET A 103 1.26 -4.11 -16.63
CA MET A 103 0.77 -5.39 -17.15
C MET A 103 -0.53 -5.20 -17.91
N ASP A 104 -0.66 -5.90 -19.01
CA ASP A 104 -1.88 -5.97 -19.79
C ASP A 104 -2.01 -7.36 -20.42
N GLU A 105 -3.23 -7.90 -20.47
CA GLU A 105 -3.53 -9.24 -20.99
C GLU A 105 -2.62 -10.37 -20.45
N GLY A 106 -2.24 -10.27 -19.17
CA GLY A 106 -1.38 -11.26 -18.50
C GLY A 106 0.11 -11.16 -18.83
N LEU A 107 0.53 -10.13 -19.58
CA LEU A 107 1.91 -9.91 -19.98
C LEU A 107 2.47 -8.63 -19.34
N ILE A 108 3.79 -8.63 -19.08
CA ILE A 108 4.51 -7.40 -18.75
C ILE A 108 4.71 -6.62 -20.03
N VAL A 109 4.09 -5.45 -20.12
CA VAL A 109 4.16 -4.54 -21.27
C VAL A 109 5.35 -3.60 -21.18
N GLU A 110 5.59 -3.07 -19.99
CA GLU A 110 6.68 -2.13 -19.74
C GLU A 110 7.15 -2.21 -18.29
N GLU A 111 8.45 -2.07 -18.10
CA GLU A 111 9.10 -1.97 -16.80
C GLU A 111 10.11 -0.84 -16.84
N ALA A 112 10.00 0.13 -15.93
CA ALA A 112 10.89 1.29 -15.87
C ALA A 112 10.85 1.96 -14.48
N PRO A 113 11.88 2.72 -14.10
CA PRO A 113 11.80 3.63 -12.96
C PRO A 113 10.65 4.65 -13.15
N PRO A 114 10.05 5.16 -12.06
CA PRO A 114 8.91 6.09 -12.15
C PRO A 114 9.16 7.30 -13.07
N SER A 115 10.34 7.88 -13.01
CA SER A 115 10.70 9.04 -13.84
C SER A 115 10.60 8.74 -15.34
N GLU A 116 11.07 7.59 -15.79
CA GLU A 116 10.96 7.16 -17.18
C GLU A 116 9.53 6.74 -17.51
N PHE A 117 8.91 5.94 -16.65
CA PHE A 117 7.57 5.41 -16.85
C PHE A 117 6.54 6.52 -17.08
N PHE A 118 6.57 7.59 -16.28
CA PHE A 118 5.61 8.69 -16.37
C PHE A 118 5.96 9.74 -17.42
N ASN A 119 7.26 10.04 -17.62
CA ASN A 119 7.67 11.15 -18.48
C ASN A 119 8.06 10.71 -19.90
N ASN A 120 8.49 9.46 -20.07
CA ASN A 120 8.94 8.93 -21.36
C ASN A 120 8.58 7.46 -21.55
N PRO A 121 7.28 7.09 -21.44
CA PRO A 121 6.84 5.71 -21.66
C PRO A 121 7.18 5.25 -23.07
N LYS A 122 7.67 4.03 -23.22
CA LYS A 122 8.14 3.48 -24.51
C LYS A 122 7.01 2.81 -25.28
N SER A 123 6.17 2.03 -24.56
CA SER A 123 5.05 1.32 -25.16
C SER A 123 3.89 2.25 -25.47
N ASP A 124 3.30 2.13 -26.66
CA ASP A 124 2.08 2.87 -27.02
C ASP A 124 0.90 2.48 -26.12
N ARG A 125 0.87 1.25 -25.62
CA ARG A 125 -0.13 0.80 -24.67
C ARG A 125 0.02 1.49 -23.30
N THR A 126 1.25 1.68 -22.82
CA THR A 126 1.55 2.46 -21.61
C THR A 126 1.15 3.91 -21.77
N LYS A 127 1.47 4.53 -22.93
CA LYS A 127 1.08 5.92 -23.24
C LYS A 127 -0.42 6.10 -23.20
N LEU A 128 -1.17 5.17 -23.81
CA LEU A 128 -2.64 5.20 -23.82
C LEU A 128 -3.19 5.09 -22.38
N PHE A 129 -2.69 4.15 -21.58
CA PHE A 129 -3.08 3.96 -20.19
C PHE A 129 -2.85 5.23 -19.35
N LEU A 130 -1.65 5.78 -19.43
CA LEU A 130 -1.31 7.01 -18.69
C LEU A 130 -2.16 8.21 -19.13
N SER A 131 -2.45 8.34 -20.42
CA SER A 131 -3.32 9.42 -20.92
C SER A 131 -4.74 9.35 -20.36
N GLN A 132 -5.25 8.15 -20.11
CA GLN A 132 -6.59 7.95 -19.54
C GLN A 132 -6.64 8.25 -18.05
N ILE A 133 -5.60 7.87 -17.30
CA ILE A 133 -5.57 8.02 -15.83
C ILE A 133 -5.18 9.44 -15.41
N LEU A 134 -4.26 10.08 -16.12
CA LEU A 134 -3.75 11.42 -15.75
C LEU A 134 -4.68 12.55 -16.21
N GLN A 135 -5.74 12.28 -16.95
CA GLN A 135 -6.77 13.26 -17.34
C GLN A 135 -7.90 13.40 -16.32
N HIS A 136 -7.87 12.62 -15.27
CA HIS A 136 -8.77 12.66 -14.12
C HIS A 136 -8.02 13.07 -12.86
#